data_5f69857fb92e2e75eeb27a4fe8d4f9f6
#
_entry.id   5f69857fb92e2e75eeb27a4fe8d4f9f6
#
_cell.length_a   1.000
_cell.length_b   1.000
_cell.length_c   1.000
_cell.angle_alpha   90.00
_cell.angle_beta   90.00
_cell.angle_gamma   90.00
#
_symmetry.space_group_name_H-M   'P 1'
#
loop_
_entity.id
_entity.type
_entity.pdbx_description
1 polymer ?
#
loop_
_entity_poly.entity_id
_entity_poly.type
_entity_poly.pdbx_seq_one_letter_code
_entity_poly.pdbx_strand_id
1 'polypeptide(L)'
;ETTVEPFIKNDYFIASYINGEWSDSIPGKDAGYEVDKILCDNGATGTWDNDKWAILIENATRKIKCSVFFKERAQFDFDYTGAEQVFTAPKTGTYKLETWGAQGGDYYNNYAGLGGYSIGTANFEAGDTIYVIVGGKGENGNLNIDKVPNGGYNGGGAGGKGINSSITSGGGGGGATSIQSTLIKDGQLKNYENNKESILIVSGGGGGGGGYSGNAGSAGGFKSQKSFQRTEGNFSWGGNSMAATQTSGYAFGKGQDGVVKTTPGGFGSEGNGGGGGGYYGGFANVTNGDYSNDAGAGGSSYIGNSLLTNKVMYCYNCEESSEESTKTISTTCAEETPTENCAKKGNGYARITFIE
;
A
#
# COMPACT_ATOMS: atom_id res chain seq x y z
N GLU A 1 -13.66 -29.06 9.64
CA GLU A 1 -12.90 -30.24 10.17
C GLU A 1 -11.62 -29.76 10.81
N THR A 2 -11.35 -30.22 12.01
CA THR A 2 -10.18 -29.87 12.78
C THR A 2 -8.96 -30.47 12.12
N THR A 3 -8.11 -29.68 11.51
CA THR A 3 -6.85 -30.19 11.01
C THR A 3 -5.82 -30.00 12.11
N VAL A 4 -5.59 -31.04 12.88
CA VAL A 4 -4.37 -31.15 13.66
C VAL A 4 -3.47 -32.06 12.88
N GLU A 5 -2.33 -31.53 12.44
CA GLU A 5 -1.28 -32.41 11.94
C GLU A 5 -0.47 -32.92 13.11
N PRO A 6 -0.68 -34.15 13.50
CA PRO A 6 0.00 -34.74 14.63
C PRO A 6 1.39 -35.18 14.23
N PHE A 7 2.34 -34.93 15.09
CA PHE A 7 3.58 -35.66 15.09
C PHE A 7 3.36 -37.11 15.55
N ILE A 8 2.27 -37.36 16.24
CA ILE A 8 1.89 -38.68 16.69
C ILE A 8 0.46 -38.98 16.21
N LYS A 9 0.30 -39.93 15.32
CA LYS A 9 -1.01 -40.38 14.86
C LYS A 9 -1.84 -40.89 16.05
N ASN A 10 -3.02 -40.33 16.24
CA ASN A 10 -4.07 -40.78 17.15
C ASN A 10 -3.88 -40.54 18.66
N ASP A 11 -2.93 -39.70 19.09
CA ASP A 11 -2.64 -39.53 20.50
C ASP A 11 -2.98 -38.17 21.10
N TYR A 12 -3.82 -37.39 20.45
CA TYR A 12 -4.23 -36.07 20.93
C TYR A 12 -5.73 -35.85 20.69
N PHE A 13 -6.26 -34.96 21.49
CA PHE A 13 -7.62 -34.48 21.42
C PHE A 13 -7.61 -32.95 21.39
N ILE A 14 -8.45 -32.35 20.56
CA ILE A 14 -8.68 -30.93 20.54
C ILE A 14 -10.07 -30.63 21.01
N ALA A 15 -10.18 -29.67 21.92
CA ALA A 15 -11.41 -28.96 22.20
C ALA A 15 -11.22 -27.48 21.89
N SER A 16 -12.17 -26.88 21.21
CA SER A 16 -12.20 -25.44 20.98
C SER A 16 -13.17 -24.76 21.96
N TYR A 17 -12.84 -23.52 22.32
CA TYR A 17 -13.67 -22.65 23.14
C TYR A 17 -13.96 -21.37 22.37
N ILE A 18 -15.24 -21.13 22.08
CA ILE A 18 -15.71 -20.01 21.26
C ILE A 18 -16.93 -19.39 21.94
N ASN A 19 -16.89 -18.08 22.19
CA ASN A 19 -18.01 -17.32 22.77
C ASN A 19 -18.60 -17.95 24.06
N GLY A 20 -17.74 -18.51 24.90
CA GLY A 20 -18.17 -19.12 26.15
C GLY A 20 -18.56 -20.60 26.05
N GLU A 21 -18.52 -21.22 24.88
CA GLU A 21 -18.92 -22.60 24.64
C GLU A 21 -17.76 -23.49 24.20
N TRP A 22 -17.81 -24.77 24.64
CA TRP A 22 -16.87 -25.78 24.19
C TRP A 22 -17.41 -26.55 23.00
N SER A 23 -16.53 -26.83 22.03
CA SER A 23 -16.82 -27.61 20.83
C SER A 23 -15.73 -28.65 20.56
N ASP A 24 -16.09 -29.79 20.01
CA ASP A 24 -15.16 -30.82 19.54
C ASP A 24 -14.58 -30.48 18.13
N SER A 25 -14.98 -29.36 17.54
CA SER A 25 -14.49 -28.88 16.26
C SER A 25 -13.94 -27.47 16.39
N ILE A 26 -13.02 -27.09 15.50
CA ILE A 26 -12.54 -25.71 15.38
C ILE A 26 -13.29 -24.98 14.25
N PRO A 27 -13.45 -23.65 14.36
CA PRO A 27 -14.06 -22.87 13.27
C PRO A 27 -13.23 -23.00 11.99
N GLY A 28 -13.86 -22.85 10.84
CA GLY A 28 -13.14 -22.77 9.56
C GLY A 28 -12.16 -21.60 9.53
N LYS A 29 -11.12 -21.69 8.69
CA LYS A 29 -10.09 -20.64 8.55
C LYS A 29 -10.65 -19.25 8.28
N ASP A 30 -11.75 -19.19 7.51
CA ASP A 30 -12.40 -17.95 7.08
C ASP A 30 -13.66 -17.60 7.88
N ALA A 31 -13.88 -18.25 9.02
CA ALA A 31 -15.07 -18.03 9.84
C ALA A 31 -15.02 -16.77 10.74
N GLY A 32 -14.01 -15.92 10.58
CA GLY A 32 -13.87 -14.66 11.32
C GLY A 32 -13.30 -14.81 12.74
N TYR A 33 -12.62 -15.92 13.03
CA TYR A 33 -11.96 -16.15 14.32
C TYR A 33 -10.44 -16.16 14.19
N GLU A 34 -9.77 -15.88 15.32
CA GLU A 34 -8.34 -16.07 15.50
C GLU A 34 -8.07 -16.78 16.83
N VAL A 35 -6.91 -17.42 16.93
CA VAL A 35 -6.54 -18.11 18.17
C VAL A 35 -6.11 -17.09 19.22
N ASP A 36 -6.77 -17.12 20.38
CA ASP A 36 -6.42 -16.32 21.55
C ASP A 36 -5.31 -16.99 22.36
N LYS A 37 -5.50 -18.27 22.70
CA LYS A 37 -4.51 -19.07 23.44
C LYS A 37 -4.69 -20.56 23.20
N ILE A 38 -3.63 -21.30 23.45
CA ILE A 38 -3.62 -22.77 23.43
C ILE A 38 -3.16 -23.27 24.80
N LEU A 39 -3.88 -24.21 25.35
CA LEU A 39 -3.51 -24.91 26.58
C LEU A 39 -3.44 -26.41 26.30
N CYS A 40 -2.26 -27.01 26.49
CA CYS A 40 -2.06 -28.46 26.39
C CYS A 40 -1.74 -29.07 27.74
N ASP A 41 -2.16 -30.31 27.95
CA ASP A 41 -1.82 -31.08 29.16
C ASP A 41 -0.39 -31.67 29.07
N ASN A 42 0.00 -32.36 30.12
CA ASN A 42 1.24 -33.11 30.20
C ASN A 42 2.51 -32.29 29.96
N GLY A 43 2.45 -30.96 30.14
CA GLY A 43 3.59 -30.05 29.91
C GLY A 43 3.96 -29.85 28.42
N ALA A 44 3.08 -30.24 27.51
CA ALA A 44 3.28 -30.01 26.10
C ALA A 44 3.03 -28.52 25.75
N THR A 45 3.78 -28.02 24.77
CA THR A 45 3.57 -26.72 24.19
C THR A 45 2.99 -26.86 22.80
N GLY A 46 1.84 -26.25 22.57
CA GLY A 46 1.24 -26.16 21.24
C GLY A 46 1.43 -24.76 20.67
N THR A 47 1.76 -24.68 19.38
CA THR A 47 1.78 -23.45 18.60
C THR A 47 0.75 -23.54 17.48
N TRP A 48 0.22 -22.39 17.06
CA TRP A 48 -0.77 -22.34 15.98
C TRP A 48 -0.09 -22.02 14.63
N ASP A 49 -0.36 -22.86 13.64
CA ASP A 49 0.03 -22.65 12.25
C ASP A 49 -1.17 -22.08 11.48
N ASN A 50 -1.11 -20.79 11.14
CA ASN A 50 -2.17 -20.11 10.40
C ASN A 50 -2.31 -20.59 8.95
N ASP A 51 -1.23 -21.07 8.33
CA ASP A 51 -1.28 -21.55 6.95
C ASP A 51 -2.00 -22.89 6.86
N LYS A 52 -1.69 -23.79 7.78
CA LYS A 52 -2.33 -25.10 7.88
C LYS A 52 -3.64 -25.08 8.65
N TRP A 53 -3.91 -24.00 9.35
CA TRP A 53 -5.04 -23.87 10.28
C TRP A 53 -5.09 -25.02 11.29
N ALA A 54 -3.96 -25.24 11.95
CA ALA A 54 -3.72 -26.40 12.81
C ALA A 54 -2.81 -26.09 13.99
N ILE A 55 -2.89 -26.92 15.05
CA ILE A 55 -1.89 -26.91 16.12
C ILE A 55 -0.66 -27.71 15.69
N LEU A 56 0.51 -27.16 15.95
CA LEU A 56 1.78 -27.85 15.92
C LEU A 56 2.21 -28.17 17.36
N ILE A 57 2.52 -29.43 17.63
CA ILE A 57 3.02 -29.90 18.92
C ILE A 57 4.38 -30.54 18.67
N GLU A 58 5.43 -29.92 19.19
CA GLU A 58 6.78 -30.46 19.05
C GLU A 58 7.11 -31.49 20.15
N ASN A 59 7.84 -32.53 19.76
CA ASN A 59 8.39 -33.53 20.65
C ASN A 59 7.34 -34.26 21.54
N ALA A 60 6.16 -34.49 21.00
CA ALA A 60 5.12 -35.23 21.69
C ALA A 60 5.51 -36.71 21.84
N THR A 61 5.72 -37.15 23.07
CA THR A 61 6.11 -38.56 23.41
C THR A 61 4.99 -39.34 24.07
N ARG A 62 3.82 -38.76 24.27
CA ARG A 62 2.66 -39.35 24.94
C ARG A 62 1.37 -38.68 24.45
N LYS A 63 0.22 -39.24 24.86
CA LYS A 63 -1.09 -38.62 24.60
C LYS A 63 -1.14 -37.19 25.14
N ILE A 64 -1.56 -36.24 24.31
CA ILE A 64 -1.69 -34.85 24.64
C ILE A 64 -3.10 -34.41 24.31
N LYS A 65 -3.72 -33.70 25.25
CA LYS A 65 -4.98 -33.00 25.04
C LYS A 65 -4.69 -31.49 24.98
N CYS A 66 -5.09 -30.85 23.90
CA CYS A 66 -4.99 -29.42 23.75
C CYS A 66 -6.38 -28.78 23.68
N SER A 67 -6.53 -27.66 24.35
CA SER A 67 -7.69 -26.79 24.27
C SER A 67 -7.29 -25.49 23.53
N VAL A 68 -7.98 -25.17 22.46
CA VAL A 68 -7.76 -23.96 21.66
C VAL A 68 -8.87 -22.97 21.96
N PHE A 69 -8.49 -21.79 22.41
CA PHE A 69 -9.41 -20.71 22.68
C PHE A 69 -9.39 -19.77 21.49
N PHE A 70 -10.56 -19.55 20.90
CA PHE A 70 -10.74 -18.62 19.79
C PHE A 70 -11.43 -17.36 20.27
N LYS A 71 -11.04 -16.23 19.71
CA LYS A 71 -11.75 -14.95 19.80
C LYS A 71 -12.12 -14.49 18.39
N GLU A 72 -13.12 -13.64 18.28
CA GLU A 72 -13.45 -13.02 17.01
C GLU A 72 -12.28 -12.20 16.49
N ARG A 73 -11.97 -12.36 15.20
CA ARG A 73 -10.97 -11.54 14.55
C ARG A 73 -11.54 -10.15 14.36
N ALA A 74 -10.94 -9.17 15.02
CA ALA A 74 -11.32 -7.78 14.88
C ALA A 74 -10.52 -7.06 13.77
N GLN A 75 -9.32 -7.54 13.44
CA GLN A 75 -8.41 -6.90 12.50
C GLN A 75 -8.06 -7.83 11.34
N PHE A 76 -8.09 -7.27 10.13
CA PHE A 76 -7.76 -7.93 8.87
C PHE A 76 -6.70 -7.09 8.16
N ASP A 77 -5.57 -7.70 7.89
CA ASP A 77 -4.39 -7.06 7.32
C ASP A 77 -4.16 -7.55 5.89
N PHE A 78 -3.76 -6.64 4.99
CA PHE A 78 -3.59 -6.87 3.56
C PHE A 78 -2.22 -6.37 3.11
N ASP A 79 -1.32 -7.31 2.88
CA ASP A 79 -0.02 -7.06 2.28
C ASP A 79 -0.12 -6.93 0.75
N TYR A 80 0.95 -6.45 0.14
CA TYR A 80 1.06 -6.38 -1.31
C TYR A 80 1.16 -7.78 -1.94
N THR A 81 0.24 -8.08 -2.85
CA THR A 81 0.21 -9.35 -3.60
C THR A 81 0.35 -9.18 -5.11
N GLY A 82 0.22 -7.96 -5.64
CA GLY A 82 0.17 -7.69 -7.08
C GLY A 82 -1.18 -8.06 -7.73
N ALA A 83 -2.21 -8.32 -6.92
CA ALA A 83 -3.55 -8.66 -7.35
C ALA A 83 -4.59 -8.04 -6.39
N GLU A 84 -5.85 -8.09 -6.78
CA GLU A 84 -6.97 -7.76 -5.91
C GLU A 84 -7.10 -8.76 -4.76
N GLN A 85 -7.55 -8.28 -3.60
CA GLN A 85 -7.85 -9.07 -2.43
C GLN A 85 -9.28 -8.77 -1.99
N VAL A 86 -9.95 -9.77 -1.44
CA VAL A 86 -11.36 -9.68 -1.06
C VAL A 86 -11.47 -9.65 0.47
N PHE A 87 -12.27 -8.71 0.97
CA PHE A 87 -12.73 -8.71 2.35
C PHE A 87 -14.25 -8.93 2.36
N THR A 88 -14.70 -9.89 3.16
CA THR A 88 -16.13 -10.09 3.45
C THR A 88 -16.35 -9.78 4.93
N ALA A 89 -17.27 -8.86 5.22
CA ALA A 89 -17.58 -8.45 6.58
C ALA A 89 -18.16 -9.65 7.36
N PRO A 90 -17.48 -10.12 8.43
CA PRO A 90 -17.95 -11.30 9.18
C PRO A 90 -19.21 -11.00 10.01
N LYS A 91 -19.48 -9.74 10.32
CA LYS A 91 -20.66 -9.30 11.06
C LYS A 91 -21.05 -7.88 10.70
N THR A 92 -22.29 -7.54 10.97
CA THR A 92 -22.82 -6.18 10.82
C THR A 92 -22.22 -5.25 11.85
N GLY A 93 -21.76 -4.06 11.43
CA GLY A 93 -21.26 -3.02 12.31
C GLY A 93 -20.31 -2.04 11.64
N THR A 94 -19.60 -1.28 12.45
CA THR A 94 -18.68 -0.24 12.02
C THR A 94 -17.28 -0.79 11.87
N TYR A 95 -16.66 -0.51 10.73
CA TYR A 95 -15.30 -0.91 10.39
C TYR A 95 -14.42 0.31 10.14
N LYS A 96 -13.23 0.31 10.72
CA LYS A 96 -12.15 1.26 10.41
C LYS A 96 -11.41 0.76 9.18
N LEU A 97 -11.34 1.58 8.14
CA LEU A 97 -10.59 1.32 6.91
C LEU A 97 -9.32 2.16 6.92
N GLU A 98 -8.17 1.53 6.78
CA GLU A 98 -6.87 2.18 6.74
C GLU A 98 -6.13 1.74 5.47
N THR A 99 -5.55 2.69 4.77
CA THR A 99 -4.74 2.43 3.57
C THR A 99 -3.43 3.19 3.63
N TRP A 100 -2.35 2.57 3.21
CA TRP A 100 -1.02 3.17 3.02
C TRP A 100 -0.60 2.97 1.57
N GLY A 101 -0.31 4.03 0.85
CA GLY A 101 0.21 3.97 -0.51
C GLY A 101 1.66 3.48 -0.53
N ALA A 102 2.15 3.09 -1.69
CA ALA A 102 3.51 2.61 -1.84
C ALA A 102 4.52 3.72 -2.07
N GLN A 103 5.77 3.49 -1.69
CA GLN A 103 6.91 4.33 -2.01
C GLN A 103 7.26 4.23 -3.50
N GLY A 104 7.78 5.29 -4.10
CA GLY A 104 8.42 5.24 -5.40
C GLY A 104 9.73 4.46 -5.41
N GLY A 105 10.29 4.22 -6.58
CA GLY A 105 11.62 3.65 -6.76
C GLY A 105 12.72 4.69 -6.53
N ASP A 106 13.77 4.30 -5.83
CA ASP A 106 14.98 5.11 -5.65
C ASP A 106 15.93 4.95 -6.84
N TYR A 107 16.82 5.92 -6.99
CA TYR A 107 18.00 5.73 -7.80
C TYR A 107 19.27 5.76 -6.94
N TYR A 108 19.46 6.82 -6.16
CA TYR A 108 20.67 7.04 -5.35
C TYR A 108 20.26 7.73 -4.04
N ASN A 109 20.64 7.21 -2.89
CA ASN A 109 20.46 7.87 -1.58
C ASN A 109 19.02 8.18 -1.12
N ASN A 110 18.03 7.33 -1.41
CA ASN A 110 16.67 7.45 -0.86
C ASN A 110 15.89 8.73 -1.26
N TYR A 111 15.92 9.09 -2.53
CA TYR A 111 15.19 10.27 -3.05
C TYR A 111 13.78 9.96 -3.55
N ALA A 112 13.29 8.74 -3.38
CA ALA A 112 11.93 8.37 -3.77
C ALA A 112 10.89 9.01 -2.85
N GLY A 113 9.77 9.39 -3.42
CA GLY A 113 8.61 9.89 -2.68
C GLY A 113 7.98 8.78 -1.84
N LEU A 114 7.45 9.15 -0.68
CA LEU A 114 6.78 8.25 0.26
C LEU A 114 5.31 8.09 -0.10
N GLY A 115 4.71 6.94 0.26
CA GLY A 115 3.28 6.71 0.17
C GLY A 115 2.51 7.49 1.24
N GLY A 116 1.28 7.94 0.91
CA GLY A 116 0.40 8.59 1.86
C GLY A 116 -0.34 7.58 2.76
N TYR A 117 -1.01 8.08 3.80
CA TYR A 117 -1.90 7.31 4.66
C TYR A 117 -3.29 7.93 4.67
N SER A 118 -4.33 7.09 4.62
CA SER A 118 -5.72 7.53 4.71
C SER A 118 -6.50 6.59 5.62
N ILE A 119 -7.41 7.16 6.39
CA ILE A 119 -8.25 6.45 7.34
C ILE A 119 -9.68 6.99 7.28
N GLY A 120 -10.64 6.12 7.54
CA GLY A 120 -12.05 6.45 7.71
C GLY A 120 -12.82 5.26 8.27
N THR A 121 -14.06 5.48 8.68
CA THR A 121 -14.96 4.42 9.14
C THR A 121 -16.14 4.28 8.20
N ALA A 122 -16.61 3.05 8.01
CA ALA A 122 -17.79 2.72 7.22
C ALA A 122 -18.59 1.61 7.91
N ASN A 123 -19.90 1.57 7.69
CA ASN A 123 -20.77 0.50 8.18
C ASN A 123 -20.96 -0.54 7.08
N PHE A 124 -20.83 -1.81 7.48
CA PHE A 124 -21.12 -2.96 6.61
C PHE A 124 -22.08 -3.92 7.29
N GLU A 125 -22.88 -4.60 6.49
CA GLU A 125 -23.69 -5.73 6.94
C GLU A 125 -22.86 -7.02 6.87
N ALA A 126 -23.21 -8.01 7.69
CA ALA A 126 -22.58 -9.34 7.61
C ALA A 126 -22.76 -9.93 6.21
N GLY A 127 -21.65 -10.31 5.56
CA GLY A 127 -21.63 -10.81 4.18
C GLY A 127 -21.34 -9.75 3.13
N ASP A 128 -21.33 -8.46 3.46
CA ASP A 128 -20.88 -7.41 2.53
C ASP A 128 -19.44 -7.66 2.09
N THR A 129 -19.22 -7.51 0.79
CA THR A 129 -17.91 -7.76 0.19
C THR A 129 -17.33 -6.46 -0.38
N ILE A 130 -16.08 -6.18 -0.04
CA ILE A 130 -15.29 -5.07 -0.59
C ILE A 130 -13.94 -5.59 -1.09
N TYR A 131 -13.32 -4.82 -1.96
CA TYR A 131 -12.11 -5.20 -2.68
C TYR A 131 -10.96 -4.29 -2.28
N VAL A 132 -9.83 -4.91 -1.91
CA VAL A 132 -8.62 -4.23 -1.43
C VAL A 132 -7.52 -4.38 -2.47
N ILE A 133 -7.01 -3.27 -2.96
CA ILE A 133 -5.94 -3.23 -3.95
C ILE A 133 -4.74 -2.52 -3.31
N VAL A 134 -3.73 -3.31 -2.98
CA VAL A 134 -2.52 -2.78 -2.33
C VAL A 134 -1.50 -2.34 -3.37
N GLY A 135 -1.00 -1.13 -3.25
CA GLY A 135 -0.02 -0.56 -4.17
C GLY A 135 1.36 -1.24 -4.06
N GLY A 136 1.99 -1.48 -5.21
CA GLY A 136 3.38 -1.94 -5.26
C GLY A 136 4.38 -0.79 -5.18
N LYS A 137 5.54 -1.01 -4.57
CA LYS A 137 6.68 -0.07 -4.65
C LYS A 137 7.14 0.07 -6.12
N GLY A 138 7.50 1.28 -6.53
CA GLY A 138 8.15 1.48 -7.83
C GLY A 138 9.52 0.79 -7.88
N GLU A 139 9.91 0.27 -9.06
CA GLU A 139 11.25 -0.29 -9.24
C GLU A 139 12.31 0.80 -9.15
N ASN A 140 13.44 0.46 -8.55
CA ASN A 140 14.57 1.38 -8.46
C ASN A 140 15.19 1.63 -9.85
N GLY A 141 15.65 2.85 -10.08
CA GLY A 141 16.48 3.19 -11.22
C GLY A 141 17.78 2.37 -11.23
N ASN A 142 18.38 2.19 -12.37
CA ASN A 142 19.59 1.37 -12.55
C ASN A 142 20.47 1.89 -13.68
N LEU A 143 21.71 1.34 -13.77
CA LEU A 143 22.69 1.64 -14.81
C LEU A 143 22.48 0.79 -16.09
N ASN A 144 21.50 -0.11 -16.11
CA ASN A 144 21.26 -0.95 -17.28
C ASN A 144 20.33 -0.21 -18.26
N ILE A 145 20.88 0.18 -19.39
CA ILE A 145 20.16 0.91 -20.45
C ILE A 145 19.02 0.11 -21.09
N ASP A 146 19.06 -1.21 -20.98
CA ASP A 146 18.04 -2.07 -21.60
C ASP A 146 16.83 -2.27 -20.69
N LYS A 147 16.92 -1.84 -19.41
CA LYS A 147 15.83 -1.97 -18.45
C LYS A 147 15.21 -0.62 -18.09
N VAL A 148 13.95 -0.46 -18.44
CA VAL A 148 13.10 0.62 -17.96
C VAL A 148 12.52 0.17 -16.60
N PRO A 149 12.76 0.91 -15.49
CA PRO A 149 12.14 0.56 -14.21
C PRO A 149 10.63 0.69 -14.26
N ASN A 150 9.93 -0.35 -13.82
CA ASN A 150 8.48 -0.36 -13.82
C ASN A 150 7.93 0.53 -12.71
N GLY A 151 6.78 1.13 -12.96
CA GLY A 151 5.95 1.71 -11.92
C GLY A 151 5.32 0.63 -11.04
N GLY A 152 5.02 0.98 -9.79
CA GLY A 152 4.36 0.10 -8.85
C GLY A 152 2.94 -0.27 -9.29
N TYR A 153 2.50 -1.47 -8.94
CA TYR A 153 1.14 -1.95 -9.19
C TYR A 153 0.09 -0.98 -8.61
N ASN A 154 -1.03 -0.86 -9.28
CA ASN A 154 -2.11 0.11 -9.04
C ASN A 154 -1.67 1.56 -9.30
N GLY A 155 -1.10 1.77 -10.48
CA GLY A 155 -1.01 3.07 -11.13
C GLY A 155 0.29 3.85 -10.99
N GLY A 156 1.38 3.28 -10.49
CA GLY A 156 2.68 3.94 -10.59
C GLY A 156 3.14 4.10 -12.03
N GLY A 157 3.69 5.25 -12.41
CA GLY A 157 4.30 5.49 -13.72
C GLY A 157 5.69 4.84 -13.81
N ALA A 158 6.07 4.33 -14.97
CA ALA A 158 7.42 3.79 -15.20
C ALA A 158 8.49 4.89 -15.09
N GLY A 159 9.71 4.52 -14.73
CA GLY A 159 10.86 5.42 -14.79
C GLY A 159 11.30 5.70 -16.23
N GLY A 160 11.95 6.82 -16.47
CA GLY A 160 12.55 7.14 -17.76
C GLY A 160 13.86 6.39 -17.98
N LYS A 161 14.18 6.08 -19.21
CA LYS A 161 15.42 5.40 -19.59
C LYS A 161 16.56 6.41 -19.79
N GLY A 162 17.77 6.10 -19.33
CA GLY A 162 18.99 6.84 -19.69
C GLY A 162 19.46 6.55 -21.12
N ILE A 163 20.34 7.40 -21.68
CA ILE A 163 20.72 7.32 -23.11
C ILE A 163 21.88 6.33 -23.36
N ASN A 164 22.74 6.07 -22.40
CA ASN A 164 23.89 5.17 -22.55
C ASN A 164 24.24 4.43 -21.25
N SER A 165 25.13 3.45 -21.34
CA SER A 165 25.50 2.56 -20.22
C SER A 165 26.17 3.25 -19.02
N SER A 166 26.54 4.52 -19.14
CA SER A 166 27.08 5.34 -18.05
C SER A 166 26.02 6.23 -17.42
N ILE A 167 24.80 6.16 -17.89
CA ILE A 167 23.71 7.09 -17.60
C ILE A 167 22.53 6.29 -17.05
N THR A 168 22.00 6.79 -15.96
CA THR A 168 21.04 6.10 -15.11
C THR A 168 19.62 6.27 -15.59
N SER A 169 18.78 5.28 -15.35
CA SER A 169 17.34 5.41 -15.46
C SER A 169 16.76 6.02 -14.19
N GLY A 170 15.69 6.79 -14.31
CA GLY A 170 14.89 7.21 -13.16
C GLY A 170 14.14 6.04 -12.53
N GLY A 171 13.78 6.14 -11.24
CA GLY A 171 12.95 5.17 -10.56
C GLY A 171 11.49 5.23 -11.02
N GLY A 172 10.74 4.13 -10.93
CA GLY A 172 9.30 4.11 -11.15
C GLY A 172 8.53 4.77 -10.00
N GLY A 173 7.37 5.35 -10.26
CA GLY A 173 6.46 5.83 -9.22
C GLY A 173 5.84 4.67 -8.44
N GLY A 174 5.51 4.86 -7.17
CA GLY A 174 4.79 3.91 -6.33
C GLY A 174 3.31 3.82 -6.72
N GLY A 175 2.69 2.68 -6.49
CA GLY A 175 1.26 2.48 -6.71
C GLY A 175 0.39 2.99 -5.55
N ALA A 176 -0.86 3.29 -5.82
CA ALA A 176 -1.84 3.64 -4.80
C ALA A 176 -2.38 2.39 -4.10
N THR A 177 -2.76 2.53 -2.81
CA THR A 177 -3.58 1.54 -2.12
C THR A 177 -5.00 2.03 -2.04
N SER A 178 -5.98 1.20 -2.37
CA SER A 178 -7.38 1.60 -2.46
C SER A 178 -8.32 0.48 -2.02
N ILE A 179 -9.50 0.88 -1.52
CA ILE A 179 -10.60 -0.01 -1.18
C ILE A 179 -11.83 0.42 -1.97
N GLN A 180 -12.49 -0.55 -2.64
CA GLN A 180 -13.67 -0.34 -3.48
C GLN A 180 -14.82 -1.26 -3.06
N SER A 181 -16.06 -0.78 -3.23
CA SER A 181 -17.27 -1.56 -2.98
C SER A 181 -17.64 -2.52 -4.11
N THR A 182 -17.07 -2.35 -5.30
CA THR A 182 -17.37 -3.17 -6.48
C THR A 182 -16.08 -3.50 -7.21
N LEU A 183 -15.91 -4.74 -7.68
CA LEU A 183 -14.76 -5.13 -8.50
C LEU A 183 -15.02 -4.78 -9.97
N ILE A 184 -14.16 -3.95 -10.53
CA ILE A 184 -14.14 -3.64 -11.97
C ILE A 184 -12.81 -4.14 -12.55
N LYS A 185 -12.87 -5.14 -13.43
CA LYS A 185 -11.72 -5.82 -14.04
C LYS A 185 -10.79 -6.39 -12.96
N ASP A 186 -9.55 -5.90 -12.92
CA ASP A 186 -8.48 -6.28 -11.98
C ASP A 186 -8.40 -5.37 -10.73
N GLY A 187 -9.43 -4.58 -10.48
CA GLY A 187 -9.53 -3.70 -9.32
C GLY A 187 -8.65 -2.44 -9.36
N GLN A 188 -7.75 -2.29 -10.34
CA GLN A 188 -6.87 -1.12 -10.39
C GLN A 188 -7.65 0.19 -10.61
N LEU A 189 -7.27 1.25 -9.90
CA LEU A 189 -7.97 2.55 -9.90
C LEU A 189 -8.26 3.11 -11.30
N LYS A 190 -7.36 2.96 -12.26
CA LYS A 190 -7.54 3.42 -13.65
C LYS A 190 -8.81 2.89 -14.33
N ASN A 191 -9.39 1.81 -13.82
CA ASN A 191 -10.60 1.21 -14.37
C ASN A 191 -11.90 1.85 -13.85
N TYR A 192 -11.81 2.73 -12.83
CA TYR A 192 -12.95 3.30 -12.12
C TYR A 192 -13.29 4.73 -12.53
N GLU A 193 -12.71 5.25 -13.62
CA GLU A 193 -12.94 6.65 -14.04
C GLU A 193 -14.44 6.98 -14.21
N ASN A 194 -15.23 6.01 -14.67
CA ASN A 194 -16.67 6.14 -14.86
C ASN A 194 -17.51 5.52 -13.70
N ASN A 195 -16.85 5.08 -12.61
CA ASN A 195 -17.49 4.42 -11.46
C ASN A 195 -16.84 4.88 -10.15
N LYS A 196 -16.56 6.17 -10.04
CA LYS A 196 -15.82 6.76 -8.90
C LYS A 196 -16.57 6.59 -7.58
N GLU A 197 -17.88 6.47 -7.62
CA GLU A 197 -18.75 6.21 -6.48
C GLU A 197 -18.45 4.87 -5.79
N SER A 198 -17.90 3.90 -6.52
CA SER A 198 -17.48 2.61 -5.94
C SER A 198 -16.18 2.71 -5.12
N ILE A 199 -15.42 3.80 -5.24
CA ILE A 199 -14.16 3.95 -4.52
C ILE A 199 -14.47 4.51 -3.12
N LEU A 200 -14.13 3.74 -2.09
CA LEU A 200 -14.34 4.15 -0.70
C LEU A 200 -13.20 5.06 -0.21
N ILE A 201 -11.95 4.60 -0.36
CA ILE A 201 -10.77 5.26 0.18
C ILE A 201 -9.53 4.99 -0.69
N VAL A 202 -8.66 5.98 -0.81
CA VAL A 202 -7.38 5.85 -1.55
C VAL A 202 -6.24 6.51 -0.80
N SER A 203 -5.11 5.83 -0.71
CA SER A 203 -3.82 6.43 -0.36
C SER A 203 -2.90 6.44 -1.58
N GLY A 204 -2.44 7.62 -1.97
CA GLY A 204 -1.56 7.79 -3.12
C GLY A 204 -0.18 7.19 -2.92
N GLY A 205 0.46 6.79 -4.01
CA GLY A 205 1.86 6.34 -4.08
C GLY A 205 2.84 7.48 -4.38
N GLY A 206 4.05 7.38 -3.86
CA GLY A 206 5.10 8.38 -4.03
C GLY A 206 5.68 8.42 -5.45
N GLY A 207 6.23 9.54 -5.86
CA GLY A 207 6.96 9.66 -7.13
C GLY A 207 8.28 8.90 -7.12
N GLY A 208 8.76 8.50 -8.30
CA GLY A 208 10.09 7.91 -8.49
C GLY A 208 11.20 8.94 -8.48
N GLY A 209 12.37 8.57 -7.95
CA GLY A 209 13.58 9.42 -7.96
C GLY A 209 14.10 9.66 -9.38
N GLY A 210 14.57 10.87 -9.65
CA GLY A 210 15.25 11.20 -10.91
C GLY A 210 16.70 10.70 -10.91
N GLY A 211 17.29 10.55 -12.09
CA GLY A 211 18.58 9.88 -12.30
C GLY A 211 19.77 10.43 -11.51
N TYR A 212 19.90 11.71 -11.21
CA TYR A 212 21.09 12.23 -10.49
C TYR A 212 20.77 13.21 -9.37
N SER A 213 19.62 13.85 -9.33
CA SER A 213 19.48 15.04 -8.50
C SER A 213 18.06 15.47 -8.11
N GLY A 214 17.03 14.69 -8.33
CA GLY A 214 15.68 15.11 -8.01
C GLY A 214 15.09 14.36 -6.82
N ASN A 215 14.69 15.07 -5.77
CA ASN A 215 13.85 14.51 -4.71
C ASN A 215 12.42 14.36 -5.24
N ALA A 216 11.92 13.15 -5.24
CA ALA A 216 10.56 12.87 -5.67
C ALA A 216 9.52 13.40 -4.68
N GLY A 217 8.37 13.76 -5.20
CA GLY A 217 7.24 14.18 -4.38
C GLY A 217 6.63 13.01 -3.63
N SER A 218 6.38 13.19 -2.33
CA SER A 218 5.60 12.25 -1.53
C SER A 218 4.12 12.36 -1.87
N ALA A 219 3.43 11.24 -1.74
CA ALA A 219 2.00 11.13 -2.00
C ALA A 219 1.16 11.53 -0.81
N GLY A 220 -0.12 11.51 -1.03
CA GLY A 220 -1.13 11.64 0.01
C GLY A 220 -1.73 13.04 0.09
N GLY A 221 -2.72 13.13 0.98
CA GLY A 221 -3.50 14.34 1.14
C GLY A 221 -4.39 14.69 -0.06
N PHE A 222 -5.09 15.80 0.06
CA PHE A 222 -5.91 16.32 -1.04
C PHE A 222 -5.07 16.82 -2.21
N LYS A 223 -3.80 17.15 -1.96
CA LYS A 223 -2.80 17.58 -2.91
C LYS A 223 -1.46 16.93 -2.58
N SER A 224 -0.93 16.15 -3.50
CA SER A 224 0.36 15.52 -3.36
C SER A 224 1.51 16.53 -3.43
N GLN A 225 2.72 16.09 -3.12
CA GLN A 225 3.89 16.91 -3.32
C GLN A 225 4.37 16.84 -4.77
N LYS A 226 4.77 17.99 -5.29
CA LYS A 226 5.61 18.08 -6.49
C LYS A 226 7.01 17.53 -6.19
N SER A 227 7.80 17.25 -7.22
CA SER A 227 9.23 17.02 -7.02
C SER A 227 9.97 18.29 -6.58
N PHE A 228 11.07 18.12 -5.87
CA PHE A 228 11.85 19.24 -5.33
C PHE A 228 13.22 19.32 -5.99
N GLN A 229 13.69 20.55 -6.20
CA GLN A 229 15.06 20.78 -6.63
C GLN A 229 16.05 20.41 -5.52
N ARG A 230 17.14 19.74 -5.89
CA ARG A 230 18.32 19.66 -5.05
C ARG A 230 19.24 20.82 -5.37
N THR A 231 19.70 21.51 -4.34
CA THR A 231 20.70 22.60 -4.47
C THR A 231 22.00 22.15 -3.80
N GLU A 232 23.08 22.20 -4.56
CA GLU A 232 24.44 21.94 -4.04
C GLU A 232 25.34 23.11 -4.50
N GLY A 233 25.78 23.92 -3.56
CA GLY A 233 26.51 25.18 -3.85
C GLY A 233 25.64 26.15 -4.67
N ASN A 234 26.14 26.58 -5.83
CA ASN A 234 25.42 27.51 -6.73
C ASN A 234 24.59 26.78 -7.81
N PHE A 235 24.48 25.45 -7.76
CA PHE A 235 23.76 24.66 -8.76
C PHE A 235 22.47 24.12 -8.17
N SER A 236 21.39 24.20 -8.95
CA SER A 236 20.10 23.61 -8.65
C SER A 236 19.68 22.68 -9.77
N TRP A 237 19.33 21.44 -9.44
CA TRP A 237 18.93 20.42 -10.41
C TRP A 237 17.57 19.84 -10.07
N GLY A 238 16.81 19.46 -11.09
CA GLY A 238 15.54 18.75 -10.98
C GLY A 238 14.38 19.57 -10.40
N GLY A 239 13.23 18.95 -10.26
CA GLY A 239 12.16 19.47 -9.41
C GLY A 239 11.13 20.38 -10.06
N ASN A 240 10.52 19.97 -11.19
CA ASN A 240 9.43 20.73 -11.81
C ASN A 240 8.18 19.90 -12.14
N SER A 241 8.06 18.66 -11.63
CA SER A 241 6.85 17.88 -11.85
C SER A 241 5.68 18.46 -11.04
N MET A 242 4.49 18.50 -11.65
CA MET A 242 3.30 19.05 -11.01
C MET A 242 2.69 18.06 -10.03
N ALA A 243 2.16 18.57 -8.93
CA ALA A 243 1.39 17.79 -7.95
C ALA A 243 0.04 17.35 -8.53
N ALA A 244 -0.44 16.20 -8.07
CA ALA A 244 -1.81 15.76 -8.29
C ALA A 244 -2.73 16.28 -7.17
N THR A 245 -4.02 16.45 -7.48
CA THR A 245 -5.08 16.81 -6.53
C THR A 245 -6.21 15.78 -6.60
N GLN A 246 -7.25 15.94 -5.79
CA GLN A 246 -8.45 15.08 -5.88
C GLN A 246 -9.32 15.35 -7.10
N THR A 247 -9.03 16.41 -7.85
CA THR A 247 -9.81 16.80 -9.04
C THR A 247 -9.00 16.81 -10.32
N SER A 248 -7.67 16.76 -10.23
CA SER A 248 -6.77 16.85 -11.38
C SER A 248 -5.42 16.19 -11.11
N GLY A 249 -4.79 15.71 -12.17
CA GLY A 249 -3.47 15.10 -12.16
C GLY A 249 -3.12 14.64 -13.57
N TYR A 250 -2.12 13.80 -13.70
CA TYR A 250 -1.77 13.25 -15.01
C TYR A 250 -2.93 12.47 -15.63
N ALA A 251 -3.41 11.46 -14.91
CA ALA A 251 -4.59 10.70 -15.27
C ALA A 251 -5.29 10.17 -14.00
N PHE A 252 -6.57 9.81 -14.13
CA PHE A 252 -7.28 9.13 -13.09
C PHE A 252 -6.67 7.74 -12.84
N GLY A 253 -6.33 7.44 -11.61
CA GLY A 253 -5.77 6.15 -11.21
C GLY A 253 -4.36 5.85 -11.71
N LYS A 254 -3.68 6.76 -12.43
CA LYS A 254 -2.36 6.48 -13.02
C LYS A 254 -1.43 7.70 -13.00
N GLY A 255 -0.18 7.49 -12.55
CA GLY A 255 0.94 8.43 -12.68
C GLY A 255 1.56 8.41 -14.08
N GLN A 256 2.19 9.52 -14.45
CA GLN A 256 2.85 9.67 -15.72
C GLN A 256 4.15 8.86 -15.80
N ASP A 257 4.36 8.19 -16.92
CA ASP A 257 5.63 7.52 -17.20
C ASP A 257 6.74 8.55 -17.47
N GLY A 258 7.93 8.30 -16.94
CA GLY A 258 9.13 9.07 -17.28
C GLY A 258 9.51 8.88 -18.75
N VAL A 259 10.21 9.86 -19.33
CA VAL A 259 10.61 9.81 -20.74
C VAL A 259 12.07 9.46 -20.91
N VAL A 260 12.39 8.85 -22.05
CA VAL A 260 13.75 8.67 -22.56
C VAL A 260 14.20 10.00 -23.15
N LYS A 261 15.31 10.55 -22.69
CA LYS A 261 15.93 11.70 -23.35
C LYS A 261 16.69 11.28 -24.59
N THR A 262 16.53 12.06 -25.63
CA THR A 262 17.09 11.74 -26.97
C THR A 262 18.30 12.59 -27.37
N THR A 263 18.73 13.55 -26.52
CA THR A 263 19.84 14.46 -26.86
C THR A 263 21.17 13.97 -26.26
N PRO A 264 22.15 13.53 -27.06
CA PRO A 264 23.46 13.15 -26.56
C PRO A 264 24.28 14.35 -26.11
N GLY A 265 24.93 14.27 -24.96
CA GLY A 265 26.09 15.12 -24.64
C GLY A 265 25.91 16.30 -23.70
N GLY A 266 24.80 16.42 -22.96
CA GLY A 266 24.61 17.40 -21.87
C GLY A 266 24.52 16.76 -20.49
N PHE A 267 24.74 17.53 -19.43
CA PHE A 267 24.28 17.20 -18.08
C PHE A 267 22.77 17.08 -18.11
N GLY A 268 22.20 15.89 -18.23
CA GLY A 268 20.74 15.71 -18.35
C GLY A 268 20.31 14.57 -19.23
N SER A 269 21.22 13.66 -19.54
CA SER A 269 20.94 12.47 -20.33
C SER A 269 20.36 11.29 -19.52
N GLU A 270 20.06 11.52 -18.24
CA GLU A 270 19.50 10.53 -17.32
C GLU A 270 17.97 10.46 -17.43
N GLY A 271 17.40 9.31 -17.06
CA GLY A 271 15.96 9.14 -17.08
C GLY A 271 15.23 9.89 -15.97
N ASN A 272 14.05 10.39 -16.26
CA ASN A 272 13.19 11.04 -15.28
C ASN A 272 12.51 9.99 -14.38
N GLY A 273 12.22 10.34 -13.12
CA GLY A 273 11.37 9.53 -12.26
C GLY A 273 9.91 9.49 -12.74
N GLY A 274 9.25 8.34 -12.60
CA GLY A 274 7.83 8.18 -12.89
C GLY A 274 6.95 8.85 -11.83
N GLY A 275 5.77 9.34 -12.20
CA GLY A 275 4.77 9.86 -11.27
C GLY A 275 4.13 8.78 -10.42
N GLY A 276 3.78 9.07 -9.17
CA GLY A 276 3.08 8.15 -8.28
C GLY A 276 1.63 7.94 -8.70
N GLY A 277 1.08 6.74 -8.44
CA GLY A 277 -0.34 6.42 -8.58
C GLY A 277 -1.18 7.11 -7.50
N GLY A 278 -2.46 7.30 -7.73
CA GLY A 278 -3.35 7.96 -6.78
C GLY A 278 -4.77 8.03 -7.31
N TYR A 279 -5.67 8.69 -6.58
CA TYR A 279 -6.99 9.02 -7.13
C TYR A 279 -6.82 9.80 -8.43
N TYR A 280 -5.92 10.76 -8.45
CA TYR A 280 -5.22 11.20 -9.65
C TYR A 280 -3.72 10.98 -9.47
N GLY A 281 -3.08 10.51 -10.52
CA GLY A 281 -1.64 10.25 -10.50
C GLY A 281 -0.80 11.52 -10.67
N GLY A 282 0.41 11.46 -10.10
CA GLY A 282 1.42 12.52 -10.21
C GLY A 282 2.02 12.60 -11.62
N PHE A 283 2.60 13.78 -11.92
CA PHE A 283 3.31 14.00 -13.17
C PHE A 283 4.77 13.55 -13.07
N ALA A 284 5.32 13.02 -14.15
CA ALA A 284 6.74 13.05 -14.42
C ALA A 284 7.06 14.35 -15.20
N ASN A 285 8.18 15.01 -14.93
CA ASN A 285 8.54 16.16 -15.76
C ASN A 285 9.09 15.68 -17.11
N VAL A 286 8.34 15.96 -18.16
CA VAL A 286 8.67 15.56 -19.53
C VAL A 286 9.11 16.76 -20.40
N THR A 287 9.43 17.91 -19.80
CA THR A 287 9.86 19.08 -20.57
C THR A 287 11.23 18.84 -21.21
N ASN A 288 11.33 19.15 -22.51
CA ASN A 288 12.55 19.03 -23.34
C ASN A 288 13.61 20.10 -23.04
N GLY A 289 13.94 20.30 -21.75
CA GLY A 289 15.01 21.25 -21.38
C GLY A 289 16.31 20.52 -21.07
N ASP A 290 17.45 21.14 -21.38
CA ASP A 290 18.79 20.56 -21.34
C ASP A 290 19.32 20.15 -19.95
N TYR A 291 18.53 20.28 -18.86
CA TYR A 291 19.00 20.12 -17.48
C TYR A 291 18.05 19.36 -16.57
N SER A 292 17.09 18.60 -17.07
CA SER A 292 16.05 18.00 -16.23
C SER A 292 16.26 16.53 -15.96
N ASN A 293 16.92 16.21 -14.86
CA ASN A 293 16.94 14.88 -14.22
C ASN A 293 15.80 14.84 -13.19
N ASP A 294 14.59 15.17 -13.63
CA ASP A 294 13.49 15.44 -12.73
C ASP A 294 12.93 14.16 -12.13
N ALA A 295 12.68 14.21 -10.85
CA ALA A 295 11.94 13.17 -10.15
C ALA A 295 10.42 13.31 -10.40
N GLY A 296 9.68 12.25 -10.19
CA GLY A 296 8.22 12.25 -10.29
C GLY A 296 7.54 12.93 -9.09
N ALA A 297 6.35 13.48 -9.31
CA ALA A 297 5.46 13.92 -8.24
C ALA A 297 4.69 12.75 -7.64
N GLY A 298 4.23 12.87 -6.40
CA GLY A 298 3.34 11.90 -5.78
C GLY A 298 1.92 11.94 -6.36
N GLY A 299 1.15 10.87 -6.14
CA GLY A 299 -0.28 10.81 -6.43
C GLY A 299 -1.14 11.35 -5.27
N SER A 300 -2.35 11.80 -5.57
CA SER A 300 -3.29 12.27 -4.55
C SER A 300 -4.00 11.11 -3.84
N SER A 301 -4.35 11.32 -2.57
CA SER A 301 -5.26 10.44 -1.82
C SER A 301 -6.72 10.87 -2.00
N TYR A 302 -7.67 10.06 -1.49
CA TYR A 302 -9.09 10.35 -1.58
C TYR A 302 -9.87 9.77 -0.40
N ILE A 303 -10.70 10.60 0.24
CA ILE A 303 -11.64 10.25 1.31
C ILE A 303 -13.01 10.89 1.09
N GLY A 304 -13.32 11.31 -0.14
CA GLY A 304 -14.54 12.06 -0.47
C GLY A 304 -15.81 11.21 -0.55
N ASN A 305 -15.73 9.87 -0.43
CA ASN A 305 -16.90 9.01 -0.45
C ASN A 305 -17.85 9.33 0.72
N SER A 306 -19.16 9.40 0.43
CA SER A 306 -20.19 9.72 1.43
C SER A 306 -20.46 8.61 2.44
N LEU A 307 -20.04 7.38 2.15
CA LEU A 307 -20.14 6.25 3.08
C LEU A 307 -19.08 6.29 4.19
N LEU A 308 -18.02 7.11 3.99
CA LEU A 308 -16.97 7.27 5.00
C LEU A 308 -17.31 8.37 5.99
N THR A 309 -17.11 8.05 7.27
CA THR A 309 -17.15 8.98 8.41
C THR A 309 -15.81 8.97 9.15
N ASN A 310 -15.59 9.89 10.09
CA ASN A 310 -14.35 9.98 10.89
C ASN A 310 -13.07 9.87 10.04
N LYS A 311 -13.04 10.57 8.90
CA LYS A 311 -12.06 10.39 7.85
C LYS A 311 -10.98 11.46 7.85
N VAL A 312 -9.73 11.05 7.60
CA VAL A 312 -8.58 11.96 7.48
C VAL A 312 -7.47 11.33 6.63
N MET A 313 -6.70 12.15 5.96
CA MET A 313 -5.49 11.77 5.23
C MET A 313 -4.25 12.33 5.91
N TYR A 314 -3.14 11.60 5.84
CA TYR A 314 -1.83 12.05 6.29
C TYR A 314 -0.83 11.96 5.16
N CYS A 315 0.03 12.94 5.06
CA CYS A 315 1.09 12.99 4.06
C CYS A 315 2.36 13.62 4.63
N TYR A 316 3.51 13.20 4.11
CA TYR A 316 4.81 13.64 4.61
C TYR A 316 5.10 15.09 4.21
N ASN A 317 5.29 15.99 5.20
CA ASN A 317 5.60 17.42 4.99
C ASN A 317 4.72 18.09 3.92
N CYS A 318 3.42 17.93 3.99
CA CYS A 318 2.48 18.36 2.95
C CYS A 318 1.60 19.55 3.35
N GLU A 319 0.81 20.03 2.41
CA GLU A 319 -0.20 21.05 2.64
C GLU A 319 -1.41 20.45 3.40
N GLU A 320 -1.87 21.15 4.43
CA GLU A 320 -2.99 20.72 5.27
C GLU A 320 -4.34 21.24 4.77
N SER A 321 -5.41 20.52 5.12
CA SER A 321 -6.79 20.93 4.86
C SER A 321 -7.68 20.56 6.05
N SER A 322 -8.55 21.47 6.47
CA SER A 322 -9.55 21.25 7.53
C SER A 322 -10.92 20.83 6.99
N GLU A 323 -11.13 20.92 5.66
CA GLU A 323 -12.40 20.57 5.03
C GLU A 323 -12.67 19.06 5.13
N GLU A 324 -13.85 18.66 5.51
CA GLU A 324 -14.21 17.26 5.80
C GLU A 324 -13.86 16.30 4.65
N SER A 325 -14.21 16.66 3.41
CA SER A 325 -13.98 15.81 2.22
C SER A 325 -12.53 15.74 1.78
N THR A 326 -11.68 16.66 2.27
CA THR A 326 -10.27 16.79 1.91
C THR A 326 -9.36 16.86 3.12
N LYS A 327 -9.88 16.56 4.32
CA LYS A 327 -9.15 16.69 5.58
C LYS A 327 -7.77 16.03 5.49
N THR A 328 -6.73 16.84 5.65
CA THR A 328 -5.34 16.45 5.49
C THR A 328 -4.50 17.02 6.62
N ILE A 329 -3.68 16.16 7.22
CA ILE A 329 -2.73 16.49 8.28
C ILE A 329 -1.32 16.18 7.78
N SER A 330 -0.40 17.12 7.96
CA SER A 330 1.01 16.92 7.67
C SER A 330 1.69 16.11 8.77
N THR A 331 2.55 15.17 8.38
CA THR A 331 3.35 14.38 9.31
C THR A 331 4.82 14.40 8.91
N THR A 332 5.72 14.24 9.87
CA THR A 332 7.14 13.99 9.65
C THR A 332 7.52 12.51 9.88
N CYS A 333 6.52 11.70 10.27
CA CYS A 333 6.68 10.26 10.47
C CYS A 333 6.68 9.53 9.12
N ALA A 334 7.64 8.60 8.91
CA ALA A 334 7.72 7.75 7.73
C ALA A 334 8.34 6.39 8.08
N GLU A 335 7.54 5.32 7.99
CA GLU A 335 7.90 3.99 8.47
C GLU A 335 7.77 2.92 7.39
N GLU A 336 8.56 1.84 7.52
CA GLU A 336 8.41 0.63 6.70
C GLU A 336 7.25 -0.23 7.18
N THR A 337 7.08 -0.34 8.50
CA THR A 337 5.92 -1.00 9.11
C THR A 337 4.69 -0.10 9.00
N PRO A 338 3.51 -0.64 8.65
CA PRO A 338 2.28 0.12 8.64
C PRO A 338 1.99 0.73 10.02
N THR A 339 2.14 2.04 10.12
CA THR A 339 1.98 2.81 11.35
C THR A 339 0.94 3.89 11.14
N GLU A 340 -0.02 4.00 12.05
CA GLU A 340 -1.06 5.04 12.00
C GLU A 340 -0.44 6.45 11.93
N ASN A 341 -1.03 7.31 11.12
CA ASN A 341 -0.63 8.71 10.94
C ASN A 341 0.76 8.92 10.32
N CYS A 342 1.40 7.85 9.83
CA CYS A 342 2.73 7.90 9.22
C CYS A 342 2.66 7.63 7.71
N ALA A 343 3.52 8.31 6.96
CA ALA A 343 3.80 7.97 5.57
C ALA A 343 4.50 6.60 5.46
N LYS A 344 4.36 5.95 4.32
CA LYS A 344 4.79 4.56 4.11
C LYS A 344 6.03 4.48 3.23
N LYS A 345 7.02 3.70 3.68
CA LYS A 345 8.14 3.20 2.88
C LYS A 345 7.85 1.79 2.35
N GLY A 346 8.46 1.41 1.24
CA GLY A 346 8.26 0.10 0.63
C GLY A 346 6.91 -0.06 -0.07
N ASN A 347 6.38 -1.27 -0.09
CA ASN A 347 5.04 -1.54 -0.63
C ASN A 347 3.96 -0.87 0.21
N GLY A 348 2.83 -0.62 -0.40
CA GLY A 348 1.62 -0.18 0.30
C GLY A 348 1.10 -1.23 1.27
N TYR A 349 0.02 -0.90 1.94
CA TYR A 349 -0.65 -1.78 2.90
C TYR A 349 -2.10 -1.35 3.11
N ALA A 350 -2.95 -2.27 3.54
CA ALA A 350 -4.28 -1.93 4.01
C ALA A 350 -4.63 -2.71 5.28
N ARG A 351 -5.51 -2.12 6.10
CA ARG A 351 -6.04 -2.74 7.31
C ARG A 351 -7.51 -2.42 7.44
N ILE A 352 -8.28 -3.42 7.81
CA ILE A 352 -9.70 -3.28 8.14
C ILE A 352 -9.89 -3.78 9.55
N THR A 353 -10.46 -2.93 10.43
CA THR A 353 -10.66 -3.27 11.83
C THR A 353 -12.12 -3.10 12.20
N PHE A 354 -12.76 -4.15 12.72
CA PHE A 354 -14.08 -4.05 13.32
C PHE A 354 -14.00 -3.24 14.61
N ILE A 355 -14.89 -2.26 14.77
CA ILE A 355 -14.92 -1.38 15.95
C ILE A 355 -16.09 -1.74 16.86
N GLU A 356 -17.31 -1.77 16.31
CA GLU A 356 -18.56 -2.03 17.05
C GLU A 356 -19.74 -2.40 16.14
#